data_b283541f3b010a0b1e1f0a6657d4c79d
#
_entry.id   b283541f3b010a0b1e1f0a6657d4c79d
#
_cell.length_a   1.000
_cell.length_b   1.000
_cell.length_c   1.000
_cell.angle_alpha   90.00
_cell.angle_beta   90.00
_cell.angle_gamma   90.00
#
_symmetry.space_group_name_H-M   'P 1'
#
loop_
_entity.id
_entity.type
_entity.pdbx_description
1 polymer ?
#
loop_
_entity_poly.entity_id
_entity_poly.type
_entity_poly.pdbx_seq_one_letter_code
_entity_poly.pdbx_strand_id
1 'polypeptide(L)'
;MNTFKKKSLYAALAGVSALGVTGAAQAVSVNPDGLGQALIYPYYTVRDKVAGQPFTSLLSVVNSTTSAKAVKVRFLEGKNSREVLDFNLYLSRKDVWVAAIIPTATGAGIYTPDVSCTTPVVSADPTNPTLFVNYAYTGSAADNADTSLDRTREGYVEIIEMGNILAGTTTEDAVTHVAGVPPCDDFSSASADTVAGNGGLFGNMTLINVLAGEDYGVEAVALDGFSTQALWATPGSVEPTLARVNPRVSVVTTGNNTYVTDWSTTPDAVDAVSAVLMHNNVYNEFVLETVTKSGTDWVATMPTKRFYVPTGSGNNPGRLFQRNFNGNNGSCDDVVVTQFDREERSISVPGSFSPPPPVNVDAICWEANVITLNNTNVLGSRNLANIPTSFQSGWLGLAFSGSATAASGSVPAGKHVLVGGGSTVFNTGTGTTSALTATTFTGLPVIGFAAISLANGTIAGAGGSVLSNYGGAFLHKQTRSIQ
;
A
#
# COMPACT_ATOMS: atom_id res chain seq x y z
N MET A 1 -17.58 -10.22 14.63
CA MET A 1 -17.95 -8.94 13.98
C MET A 1 -17.77 -8.91 12.44
N ASN A 2 -16.94 -9.79 11.86
CA ASN A 2 -16.68 -9.83 10.41
C ASN A 2 -17.79 -10.41 9.53
N THR A 3 -18.66 -11.27 10.07
CA THR A 3 -19.74 -11.92 9.30
C THR A 3 -20.84 -10.95 8.83
N PHE A 4 -21.01 -9.82 9.51
CA PHE A 4 -22.04 -8.82 9.13
C PHE A 4 -21.63 -8.01 7.89
N LYS A 5 -20.34 -7.65 7.75
CA LYS A 5 -19.81 -6.93 6.58
C LYS A 5 -19.77 -7.81 5.32
N LYS A 6 -19.46 -9.11 5.47
CA LYS A 6 -19.48 -10.09 4.38
C LYS A 6 -20.87 -10.24 3.77
N LYS A 7 -21.89 -10.40 4.61
CA LYS A 7 -23.29 -10.55 4.13
C LYS A 7 -23.79 -9.30 3.40
N SER A 8 -23.34 -8.09 3.80
CA SER A 8 -23.74 -6.86 3.11
C SER A 8 -23.07 -6.69 1.75
N LEU A 9 -21.79 -7.09 1.60
CA LEU A 9 -21.10 -7.04 0.30
C LEU A 9 -21.69 -8.05 -0.69
N TYR A 10 -21.89 -9.30 -0.27
CA TYR A 10 -22.52 -10.32 -1.12
C TYR A 10 -23.98 -10.00 -1.46
N ALA A 11 -24.74 -9.43 -0.51
CA ALA A 11 -26.12 -9.00 -0.78
C ALA A 11 -26.16 -7.79 -1.74
N ALA A 12 -25.19 -6.87 -1.62
CA ALA A 12 -25.06 -5.75 -2.54
C ALA A 12 -24.68 -6.20 -3.95
N LEU A 13 -23.69 -7.10 -4.09
CA LEU A 13 -23.29 -7.68 -5.36
C LEU A 13 -24.42 -8.51 -6.00
N ALA A 14 -25.16 -9.31 -5.21
CA ALA A 14 -26.31 -10.06 -5.69
C ALA A 14 -27.49 -9.13 -6.07
N GLY A 15 -27.71 -8.05 -5.34
CA GLY A 15 -28.74 -7.05 -5.66
C GLY A 15 -28.45 -6.28 -6.94
N VAL A 16 -27.19 -5.94 -7.19
CA VAL A 16 -26.75 -5.22 -8.39
C VAL A 16 -26.71 -6.13 -9.62
N SER A 17 -26.33 -7.40 -9.48
CA SER A 17 -26.35 -8.37 -10.58
C SER A 17 -27.78 -8.72 -11.01
N ALA A 18 -28.77 -8.72 -10.09
CA ALA A 18 -30.17 -8.93 -10.40
C ALA A 18 -30.80 -7.77 -11.21
N LEU A 19 -30.16 -6.60 -11.25
CA LEU A 19 -30.60 -5.42 -11.98
C LEU A 19 -29.94 -5.25 -13.37
N GLY A 20 -29.24 -6.28 -13.87
CA GLY A 20 -28.64 -6.27 -15.20
C GLY A 20 -27.33 -5.50 -15.31
N VAL A 21 -26.73 -5.09 -14.19
CA VAL A 21 -25.37 -4.52 -14.16
C VAL A 21 -24.35 -5.67 -14.13
N THR A 22 -24.08 -6.22 -15.30
CA THR A 22 -23.16 -7.37 -15.47
C THR A 22 -21.70 -7.05 -15.03
N GLY A 23 -21.35 -5.78 -14.84
CA GLY A 23 -20.00 -5.35 -14.41
C GLY A 23 -19.75 -5.40 -12.89
N ALA A 24 -20.78 -5.52 -12.06
CA ALA A 24 -20.59 -5.44 -10.59
C ALA A 24 -19.94 -6.68 -9.99
N ALA A 25 -20.10 -7.85 -10.61
CA ALA A 25 -19.46 -9.08 -10.17
C ALA A 25 -17.94 -9.14 -10.45
N GLN A 26 -17.42 -8.16 -11.17
CA GLN A 26 -16.04 -8.11 -11.67
C GLN A 26 -15.41 -6.71 -11.46
N ALA A 27 -15.88 -5.99 -10.46
CA ALA A 27 -15.39 -4.65 -10.13
C ALA A 27 -14.29 -4.72 -9.07
N VAL A 28 -13.26 -3.87 -9.19
CA VAL A 28 -12.20 -3.83 -8.19
C VAL A 28 -12.73 -3.35 -6.83
N SER A 29 -12.33 -4.04 -5.78
CA SER A 29 -12.66 -3.70 -4.40
C SER A 29 -11.53 -4.10 -3.45
N VAL A 30 -11.41 -3.40 -2.31
CA VAL A 30 -10.60 -3.89 -1.21
C VAL A 30 -11.34 -5.04 -0.54
N ASN A 31 -10.75 -6.23 -0.56
CA ASN A 31 -11.36 -7.41 0.02
C ASN A 31 -11.06 -7.50 1.53
N PRO A 32 -12.07 -7.39 2.41
CA PRO A 32 -11.88 -7.48 3.85
C PRO A 32 -11.43 -8.88 4.33
N ASP A 33 -11.50 -9.90 3.48
CA ASP A 33 -11.00 -11.23 3.76
C ASP A 33 -9.50 -11.39 3.47
N GLY A 34 -8.85 -10.35 2.92
CA GLY A 34 -7.43 -10.32 2.64
C GLY A 34 -7.01 -11.15 1.41
N LEU A 35 -7.95 -11.65 0.61
CA LEU A 35 -7.69 -12.42 -0.61
C LEU A 35 -7.91 -11.56 -1.86
N GLY A 36 -6.99 -11.56 -2.81
CA GLY A 36 -7.13 -10.72 -4.01
C GLY A 36 -6.37 -11.22 -5.23
N GLN A 37 -6.51 -10.44 -6.31
CA GLN A 37 -5.73 -10.55 -7.54
C GLN A 37 -4.51 -9.61 -7.53
N ALA A 38 -4.57 -8.52 -6.77
CA ALA A 38 -3.43 -7.65 -6.55
C ALA A 38 -3.26 -7.38 -5.06
N LEU A 39 -2.01 -7.42 -4.59
CA LEU A 39 -1.63 -7.19 -3.21
C LEU A 39 -0.72 -5.97 -3.14
N ILE A 40 -0.98 -5.06 -2.20
CA ILE A 40 -0.14 -3.90 -1.94
C ILE A 40 0.38 -3.99 -0.50
N TYR A 41 1.68 -4.20 -0.34
CA TYR A 41 2.36 -4.20 0.95
C TYR A 41 2.78 -2.76 1.24
N PRO A 42 2.24 -2.13 2.28
CA PRO A 42 2.31 -0.67 2.43
C PRO A 42 3.72 -0.13 2.66
N TYR A 43 4.64 -0.94 3.14
CA TYR A 43 5.99 -0.47 3.43
C TYR A 43 7.00 -1.60 3.56
N TYR A 44 8.21 -1.42 3.04
CA TYR A 44 9.40 -2.17 3.38
C TYR A 44 10.52 -1.21 3.79
N THR A 45 11.42 -1.63 4.63
CA THR A 45 12.61 -0.86 4.99
C THR A 45 13.78 -1.77 5.36
N VAL A 46 14.96 -1.32 4.96
CA VAL A 46 16.26 -1.84 5.43
C VAL A 46 17.09 -0.70 6.03
N ARG A 47 16.42 0.36 6.49
CA ARG A 47 17.03 1.51 7.14
C ARG A 47 17.51 1.16 8.53
N ASP A 48 18.50 1.90 9.00
CA ASP A 48 18.98 1.85 10.37
C ASP A 48 18.12 2.77 11.25
N LYS A 49 17.48 2.20 12.29
CA LYS A 49 16.89 2.99 13.38
C LYS A 49 18.02 3.66 14.20
N VAL A 50 19.08 2.92 14.47
CA VAL A 50 20.34 3.37 15.06
C VAL A 50 21.45 2.87 14.15
N ALA A 51 22.48 3.65 13.94
CA ALA A 51 23.61 3.30 13.05
C ALA A 51 24.14 1.88 13.34
N GLY A 52 24.18 1.05 12.30
CA GLY A 52 24.59 -0.35 12.39
C GLY A 52 23.50 -1.30 12.92
N GLN A 53 22.25 -0.86 13.03
CA GLN A 53 21.11 -1.67 13.43
C GLN A 53 19.98 -1.61 12.36
N PRO A 54 20.22 -2.18 11.17
CA PRO A 54 19.26 -2.11 10.09
C PRO A 54 18.06 -3.01 10.34
N PHE A 55 16.95 -2.65 9.71
CA PHE A 55 15.82 -3.55 9.52
C PHE A 55 16.12 -4.58 8.42
N THR A 56 15.44 -5.69 8.52
CA THR A 56 15.21 -6.66 7.44
C THR A 56 13.71 -6.76 7.23
N SER A 57 13.25 -6.70 5.98
CA SER A 57 11.82 -6.87 5.67
C SER A 57 11.57 -8.25 5.11
N LEU A 58 10.80 -9.07 5.82
CA LEU A 58 10.39 -10.40 5.37
C LEU A 58 9.07 -10.30 4.62
N LEU A 59 9.04 -10.80 3.38
CA LEU A 59 7.90 -10.79 2.49
C LEU A 59 7.39 -12.20 2.27
N SER A 60 6.08 -12.40 2.34
CA SER A 60 5.42 -13.64 1.93
C SER A 60 4.28 -13.38 0.96
N VAL A 61 4.06 -14.30 0.02
CA VAL A 61 2.84 -14.38 -0.79
C VAL A 61 2.37 -15.82 -0.88
N VAL A 62 1.08 -16.03 -0.75
CA VAL A 62 0.44 -17.34 -0.74
C VAL A 62 -0.58 -17.43 -1.86
N ASN A 63 -0.51 -18.46 -2.66
CA ASN A 63 -1.56 -18.89 -3.56
C ASN A 63 -2.50 -19.87 -2.83
N SER A 64 -3.66 -19.41 -2.38
CA SER A 64 -4.62 -20.26 -1.67
C SER A 64 -5.50 -21.10 -2.59
N THR A 65 -5.31 -21.02 -3.91
CA THR A 65 -6.17 -21.66 -4.91
C THR A 65 -5.65 -23.04 -5.36
N THR A 66 -6.45 -23.73 -6.17
CA THR A 66 -6.07 -24.99 -6.80
C THR A 66 -5.53 -24.83 -8.23
N SER A 67 -5.25 -23.60 -8.66
CA SER A 67 -4.63 -23.29 -9.95
C SER A 67 -3.21 -22.79 -9.70
N ALA A 68 -2.27 -23.16 -10.55
CA ALA A 68 -0.97 -22.51 -10.58
C ALA A 68 -1.11 -21.09 -11.11
N LYS A 69 -0.23 -20.17 -10.69
CA LYS A 69 -0.34 -18.74 -11.01
C LYS A 69 0.98 -18.16 -11.47
N ALA A 70 0.87 -17.23 -12.41
CA ALA A 70 1.94 -16.29 -12.73
C ALA A 70 1.61 -14.95 -12.05
N VAL A 71 2.56 -14.37 -11.31
CA VAL A 71 2.42 -13.08 -10.66
C VAL A 71 3.62 -12.18 -10.97
N LYS A 72 3.41 -10.88 -11.08
CA LYS A 72 4.45 -9.86 -11.17
C LYS A 72 4.73 -9.34 -9.77
N VAL A 73 5.96 -9.43 -9.33
CA VAL A 73 6.44 -8.83 -8.08
C VAL A 73 7.21 -7.56 -8.42
N ARG A 74 6.84 -6.43 -7.79
CA ARG A 74 7.38 -5.11 -8.07
C ARG A 74 7.76 -4.40 -6.79
N PHE A 75 8.99 -3.90 -6.71
CA PHE A 75 9.49 -3.08 -5.61
C PHE A 75 9.63 -1.64 -6.10
N LEU A 76 9.01 -0.73 -5.36
CA LEU A 76 8.92 0.68 -5.70
C LEU A 76 9.51 1.49 -4.54
N GLU A 77 10.47 2.39 -4.85
CA GLU A 77 11.06 3.23 -3.82
C GLU A 77 10.06 4.29 -3.29
N GLY A 78 10.26 4.74 -2.07
CA GLY A 78 9.24 5.47 -1.33
C GLY A 78 9.05 6.94 -1.70
N LYS A 79 9.94 7.56 -2.50
CA LYS A 79 9.84 8.99 -2.81
C LYS A 79 8.89 9.28 -3.96
N ASN A 80 9.02 8.54 -5.07
CA ASN A 80 8.32 8.80 -6.33
C ASN A 80 7.87 7.51 -7.03
N SER A 81 7.75 6.40 -6.29
CA SER A 81 7.35 5.09 -6.81
C SER A 81 8.13 4.64 -8.06
N ARG A 82 9.41 4.99 -8.12
CA ARG A 82 10.27 4.49 -9.19
C ARG A 82 10.61 3.04 -8.89
N GLU A 83 10.47 2.20 -9.91
CA GLU A 83 10.73 0.78 -9.78
C GLU A 83 12.21 0.50 -9.57
N VAL A 84 12.52 -0.30 -8.56
CA VAL A 84 13.90 -0.64 -8.18
C VAL A 84 14.21 -2.12 -8.39
N LEU A 85 13.21 -2.95 -8.51
CA LEU A 85 13.30 -4.35 -8.91
C LEU A 85 11.92 -4.85 -9.35
N ASP A 86 11.87 -5.66 -10.40
CA ASP A 86 10.71 -6.48 -10.75
C ASP A 86 11.14 -7.86 -11.25
N PHE A 87 10.26 -8.82 -11.12
CA PHE A 87 10.39 -10.15 -11.69
C PHE A 87 9.04 -10.87 -11.76
N ASN A 88 8.96 -11.91 -12.59
CA ASN A 88 7.83 -12.81 -12.59
C ASN A 88 8.08 -13.93 -11.57
N LEU A 89 7.10 -14.19 -10.72
CA LEU A 89 7.05 -15.30 -9.78
C LEU A 89 5.97 -16.27 -10.23
N TYR A 90 6.26 -17.55 -10.20
CA TYR A 90 5.31 -18.60 -10.53
C TYR A 90 5.05 -19.45 -9.29
N LEU A 91 3.79 -19.46 -8.89
CA LEU A 91 3.33 -20.19 -7.70
C LEU A 91 2.57 -21.43 -8.16
N SER A 92 2.94 -22.60 -7.68
CA SER A 92 2.16 -23.80 -7.87
C SER A 92 0.84 -23.75 -7.06
N ARG A 93 0.06 -24.83 -7.11
CA ARG A 93 -1.22 -24.93 -6.38
C ARG A 93 -0.97 -24.95 -4.87
N LYS A 94 -1.66 -24.12 -4.11
CA LYS A 94 -1.51 -24.06 -2.63
C LYS A 94 -0.10 -23.70 -2.17
N ASP A 95 0.61 -22.96 -2.96
CA ASP A 95 2.01 -22.61 -2.76
C ASP A 95 2.17 -21.37 -1.88
N VAL A 96 3.33 -21.25 -1.24
CA VAL A 96 3.77 -20.07 -0.53
C VAL A 96 5.20 -19.73 -0.95
N TRP A 97 5.44 -18.50 -1.31
CA TRP A 97 6.78 -17.98 -1.54
C TRP A 97 7.16 -16.98 -0.45
N VAL A 98 8.42 -17.07 0.00
CA VAL A 98 8.98 -16.20 1.04
C VAL A 98 10.31 -15.61 0.60
N ALA A 99 10.57 -14.35 0.96
CA ALA A 99 11.82 -13.68 0.67
C ALA A 99 12.20 -12.68 1.77
N ALA A 100 13.48 -12.31 1.81
CA ALA A 100 13.97 -11.27 2.69
C ALA A 100 14.60 -10.12 1.88
N ILE A 101 14.16 -8.91 2.13
CA ILE A 101 14.82 -7.68 1.68
C ILE A 101 15.81 -7.29 2.76
N ILE A 102 17.08 -7.17 2.37
CA ILE A 102 18.21 -6.95 3.28
C ILE A 102 19.01 -5.70 2.88
N PRO A 103 19.68 -5.05 3.82
CA PRO A 103 20.58 -3.96 3.51
C PRO A 103 21.81 -4.48 2.76
N THR A 104 22.28 -3.68 1.80
CA THR A 104 23.57 -3.86 1.13
C THR A 104 24.48 -2.67 1.41
N ALA A 105 25.73 -2.72 0.98
CA ALA A 105 26.67 -1.63 1.18
C ALA A 105 26.14 -0.28 0.67
N THR A 106 25.41 -0.26 -0.45
CA THR A 106 24.95 0.97 -1.11
C THR A 106 23.44 1.18 -1.09
N GLY A 107 22.62 0.12 -0.95
CA GLY A 107 21.16 0.17 -1.07
C GLY A 107 20.51 -1.02 -0.40
N ALA A 108 19.55 -1.64 -1.10
CA ALA A 108 18.86 -2.86 -0.70
C ALA A 108 19.10 -3.99 -1.70
N GLY A 109 18.82 -5.20 -1.28
CA GLY A 109 18.79 -6.40 -2.13
C GLY A 109 17.78 -7.39 -1.57
N ILE A 110 17.44 -8.39 -2.35
CA ILE A 110 16.52 -9.46 -1.98
C ILE A 110 17.16 -10.82 -2.17
N TYR A 111 16.88 -11.74 -1.26
CA TYR A 111 17.17 -13.15 -1.45
C TYR A 111 15.99 -14.01 -1.02
N THR A 112 15.92 -15.22 -1.54
CA THR A 112 14.89 -16.19 -1.17
C THR A 112 15.48 -17.57 -1.02
N PRO A 113 15.27 -18.25 0.13
CA PRO A 113 15.58 -19.67 0.26
C PRO A 113 14.51 -20.58 -0.36
N ASP A 114 13.40 -19.97 -0.82
CA ASP A 114 12.28 -20.65 -1.46
C ASP A 114 12.66 -21.12 -2.86
N VAL A 115 12.13 -22.25 -3.27
CA VAL A 115 12.44 -22.90 -4.56
C VAL A 115 11.42 -22.61 -5.65
N SER A 116 10.33 -21.88 -5.36
CA SER A 116 9.34 -21.46 -6.37
C SER A 116 10.02 -20.66 -7.47
N CYS A 117 9.60 -20.87 -8.70
CA CYS A 117 10.28 -20.33 -9.87
C CYS A 117 10.16 -18.83 -9.99
N THR A 118 11.27 -18.14 -10.22
CA THR A 118 11.30 -16.71 -10.58
C THR A 118 12.04 -16.49 -11.90
N THR A 119 11.59 -15.51 -12.68
CA THR A 119 12.27 -15.08 -13.90
C THR A 119 12.39 -13.53 -13.93
N PRO A 120 13.63 -12.97 -13.93
CA PRO A 120 14.91 -13.64 -13.69
C PRO A 120 14.97 -14.35 -12.32
N VAL A 121 15.92 -15.27 -12.17
CA VAL A 121 16.11 -16.01 -10.92
C VAL A 121 16.55 -15.08 -9.81
N VAL A 122 15.80 -15.02 -8.71
CA VAL A 122 16.17 -14.34 -7.47
C VAL A 122 17.20 -15.18 -6.72
N SER A 123 18.26 -14.55 -6.22
CA SER A 123 19.33 -15.24 -5.50
C SER A 123 18.82 -15.95 -4.25
N ALA A 124 19.32 -17.16 -4.00
CA ALA A 124 19.11 -17.89 -2.75
C ALA A 124 20.20 -17.59 -1.69
N ASP A 125 21.26 -16.87 -2.07
CA ASP A 125 22.41 -16.58 -1.21
C ASP A 125 22.25 -15.20 -0.53
N PRO A 126 22.08 -15.13 0.80
CA PRO A 126 22.00 -13.86 1.53
C PRO A 126 23.30 -13.05 1.47
N THR A 127 24.45 -13.68 1.16
CA THR A 127 25.74 -12.97 1.04
C THR A 127 25.95 -12.38 -0.36
N ASN A 128 25.15 -12.82 -1.34
CA ASN A 128 25.14 -12.32 -2.70
C ASN A 128 23.69 -12.13 -3.20
N PRO A 129 22.90 -11.23 -2.60
CA PRO A 129 21.50 -11.05 -2.92
C PRO A 129 21.30 -10.46 -4.33
N THR A 130 20.12 -10.62 -4.89
CA THR A 130 19.71 -9.86 -6.08
C THR A 130 19.57 -8.38 -5.70
N LEU A 131 20.39 -7.53 -6.30
CA LEU A 131 20.49 -6.11 -5.94
C LEU A 131 19.33 -5.29 -6.51
N PHE A 132 18.84 -4.34 -5.74
CA PHE A 132 17.96 -3.30 -6.24
C PHE A 132 18.76 -2.29 -7.08
N VAL A 133 18.09 -1.72 -8.10
CA VAL A 133 18.72 -0.85 -9.10
C VAL A 133 18.08 0.55 -9.10
N ASN A 134 18.76 1.52 -9.71
CA ASN A 134 18.32 2.92 -9.78
C ASN A 134 18.01 3.39 -11.22
N TYR A 135 17.89 2.48 -12.18
CA TYR A 135 17.72 2.84 -13.60
C TYR A 135 16.48 3.68 -13.88
N ALA A 136 15.40 3.48 -13.11
CA ALA A 136 14.14 4.20 -13.29
C ALA A 136 14.17 5.66 -12.80
N TYR A 137 15.26 6.11 -12.16
CA TYR A 137 15.41 7.49 -11.68
C TYR A 137 16.82 8.09 -11.93
N THR A 138 17.56 7.53 -12.90
CA THR A 138 18.87 8.02 -13.33
C THR A 138 18.91 8.25 -14.83
N GLY A 139 19.92 8.97 -15.31
CA GLY A 139 20.09 9.26 -16.73
C GLY A 139 18.88 10.01 -17.31
N SER A 140 18.34 9.52 -18.42
CA SER A 140 17.15 10.11 -19.07
C SER A 140 15.85 9.93 -18.27
N ALA A 141 15.82 9.01 -17.30
CA ALA A 141 14.68 8.77 -16.42
C ALA A 141 14.76 9.56 -15.09
N ALA A 142 15.78 10.42 -14.93
CA ALA A 142 15.98 11.19 -13.72
C ALA A 142 14.76 12.04 -13.35
N ASP A 143 14.42 12.06 -12.07
CA ASP A 143 13.27 12.78 -11.52
C ASP A 143 13.68 13.99 -10.66
N ASN A 144 14.94 14.43 -10.80
CA ASN A 144 15.56 15.55 -10.09
C ASN A 144 15.70 15.36 -8.58
N ALA A 145 15.44 14.16 -8.06
CA ALA A 145 15.75 13.77 -6.69
C ALA A 145 17.13 13.08 -6.62
N ASP A 146 17.51 12.66 -5.41
CA ASP A 146 18.69 11.84 -5.19
C ASP A 146 18.68 10.59 -6.10
N THR A 147 19.78 10.39 -6.82
CA THR A 147 19.95 9.28 -7.77
C THR A 147 20.70 8.09 -7.17
N SER A 148 21.08 8.15 -5.90
CA SER A 148 21.82 7.09 -5.22
C SER A 148 20.96 5.84 -4.97
N LEU A 149 21.60 4.69 -4.82
CA LEU A 149 20.95 3.46 -4.39
C LEU A 149 20.39 3.53 -2.97
N ASP A 150 20.74 4.57 -2.18
CA ASP A 150 20.15 4.78 -0.87
C ASP A 150 18.62 4.92 -0.89
N ARG A 151 18.03 5.43 -2.00
CA ARG A 151 16.57 5.47 -2.21
C ARG A 151 15.92 4.09 -2.18
N THR A 152 16.63 3.03 -2.56
CA THR A 152 16.10 1.66 -2.58
C THR A 152 15.90 1.05 -1.20
N ARG A 153 16.37 1.72 -0.13
CA ARG A 153 16.33 1.18 1.23
C ARG A 153 14.95 1.19 1.87
N GLU A 154 14.01 1.91 1.30
CA GLU A 154 12.63 1.97 1.78
C GLU A 154 11.66 2.25 0.64
N GLY A 155 10.46 1.69 0.76
CA GLY A 155 9.41 1.82 -0.24
C GLY A 155 8.24 0.89 0.03
N TYR A 156 7.59 0.42 -1.01
CA TYR A 156 6.45 -0.50 -0.90
C TYR A 156 6.49 -1.56 -2.01
N VAL A 157 5.64 -2.58 -1.91
CA VAL A 157 5.63 -3.69 -2.86
C VAL A 157 4.24 -3.87 -3.46
N GLU A 158 4.19 -4.10 -4.77
CA GLU A 158 3.00 -4.54 -5.49
C GLU A 158 3.23 -5.98 -5.97
N ILE A 159 2.28 -6.89 -5.72
CA ILE A 159 2.23 -8.22 -6.30
C ILE A 159 0.93 -8.33 -7.07
N ILE A 160 1.01 -8.46 -8.40
CA ILE A 160 -0.16 -8.44 -9.29
C ILE A 160 -0.27 -9.80 -9.98
N GLU A 161 -1.42 -10.46 -9.84
CA GLU A 161 -1.74 -11.68 -10.55
C GLU A 161 -1.76 -11.41 -12.05
N MET A 162 -0.85 -12.03 -12.79
CA MET A 162 -0.86 -11.99 -14.25
C MET A 162 -1.89 -12.95 -14.82
N GLY A 163 -2.19 -14.03 -14.10
CA GLY A 163 -3.24 -14.98 -14.42
C GLY A 163 -3.00 -16.36 -13.85
N ASN A 164 -3.95 -17.25 -14.11
CA ASN A 164 -3.82 -18.68 -13.84
C ASN A 164 -3.07 -19.36 -14.98
N ILE A 165 -2.20 -20.30 -14.65
CA ILE A 165 -1.55 -21.18 -15.60
C ILE A 165 -2.48 -22.35 -15.89
N LEU A 166 -2.72 -22.63 -17.17
CA LEU A 166 -3.59 -23.72 -17.61
C LEU A 166 -3.01 -25.07 -17.19
N ALA A 167 -3.90 -25.94 -16.70
CA ALA A 167 -3.54 -27.29 -16.31
C ALA A 167 -3.14 -28.16 -17.53
N GLY A 168 -2.08 -28.97 -17.37
CA GLY A 168 -1.57 -29.87 -18.40
C GLY A 168 -0.75 -29.15 -19.48
N THR A 169 -0.23 -27.97 -19.20
CA THR A 169 0.67 -27.23 -20.09
C THR A 169 2.12 -27.36 -19.68
N THR A 170 3.04 -27.07 -20.59
CA THR A 170 4.47 -27.05 -20.32
C THR A 170 4.83 -26.10 -19.17
N THR A 171 4.18 -24.94 -19.13
CA THR A 171 4.41 -23.96 -18.05
C THR A 171 3.92 -24.50 -16.70
N GLU A 172 2.78 -25.22 -16.65
CA GLU A 172 2.33 -25.83 -15.38
C GLU A 172 3.33 -26.91 -14.91
N ASP A 173 3.81 -27.75 -15.82
CA ASP A 173 4.79 -28.78 -15.49
C ASP A 173 6.08 -28.16 -14.95
N ALA A 174 6.55 -27.07 -15.56
CA ALA A 174 7.74 -26.34 -15.12
C ALA A 174 7.63 -25.74 -13.71
N VAL A 175 6.43 -25.33 -13.26
CA VAL A 175 6.24 -24.68 -11.95
C VAL A 175 5.70 -25.61 -10.86
N THR A 176 5.26 -26.83 -11.22
CA THR A 176 4.69 -27.77 -10.27
C THR A 176 5.77 -28.43 -9.43
N HIS A 177 5.65 -28.37 -8.11
CA HIS A 177 6.58 -29.03 -7.19
C HIS A 177 6.50 -30.54 -7.29
N VAL A 178 7.60 -31.19 -7.70
CA VAL A 178 7.79 -32.63 -7.72
C VAL A 178 8.81 -33.00 -6.63
N ALA A 179 8.41 -33.77 -5.64
CA ALA A 179 9.22 -34.06 -4.45
C ALA A 179 9.73 -32.76 -3.73
N GLY A 180 8.95 -31.70 -3.75
CA GLY A 180 9.24 -30.42 -3.08
C GLY A 180 10.05 -29.41 -3.90
N VAL A 181 10.41 -29.72 -5.15
CA VAL A 181 11.17 -28.79 -6.01
C VAL A 181 10.52 -28.72 -7.40
N PRO A 182 10.21 -27.51 -7.92
CA PRO A 182 9.75 -27.35 -9.29
C PRO A 182 10.95 -27.41 -10.27
N PRO A 183 10.74 -27.86 -11.51
CA PRO A 183 11.79 -27.91 -12.53
C PRO A 183 12.37 -26.54 -12.90
N CYS A 184 11.53 -25.53 -13.03
CA CYS A 184 11.85 -24.15 -13.44
C CYS A 184 12.62 -24.07 -14.79
N ASP A 185 12.32 -24.95 -15.72
CA ASP A 185 13.15 -25.20 -16.92
C ASP A 185 12.59 -24.64 -18.23
N ASP A 186 11.24 -24.49 -18.37
CA ASP A 186 10.64 -24.02 -19.61
C ASP A 186 9.47 -23.06 -19.39
N PHE A 187 9.68 -21.80 -19.73
CA PHE A 187 8.67 -20.71 -19.72
C PHE A 187 8.38 -20.16 -21.12
N SER A 188 8.79 -20.86 -22.17
CA SER A 188 8.63 -20.40 -23.56
C SER A 188 7.16 -20.21 -23.96
N SER A 189 6.27 -21.01 -23.39
CA SER A 189 4.82 -20.96 -23.62
C SER A 189 4.06 -20.15 -22.56
N ALA A 190 4.72 -19.54 -21.58
CA ALA A 190 4.06 -18.92 -20.43
C ALA A 190 3.00 -17.86 -20.80
N SER A 191 3.22 -17.13 -21.90
CA SER A 191 2.23 -16.17 -22.40
C SER A 191 0.94 -16.85 -22.90
N ALA A 192 1.08 -17.95 -23.63
CA ALA A 192 -0.05 -18.68 -24.20
C ALA A 192 -0.78 -19.54 -23.13
N ASP A 193 -0.04 -20.04 -22.15
CA ASP A 193 -0.53 -20.90 -21.08
C ASP A 193 -1.20 -20.12 -19.95
N THR A 194 -1.05 -18.78 -19.92
CA THR A 194 -1.66 -17.92 -18.89
C THR A 194 -3.01 -17.41 -19.33
N VAL A 195 -4.05 -17.67 -18.54
CA VAL A 195 -5.42 -17.21 -18.73
C VAL A 195 -5.83 -16.26 -17.61
N ALA A 196 -7.04 -15.69 -17.70
CA ALA A 196 -7.54 -14.79 -16.67
C ALA A 196 -7.41 -15.36 -15.25
N GLY A 197 -6.93 -14.53 -14.32
CA GLY A 197 -6.77 -14.92 -12.93
C GLY A 197 -8.10 -15.02 -12.17
N ASN A 198 -8.07 -15.67 -11.02
CA ASN A 198 -9.25 -15.85 -10.16
C ASN A 198 -8.99 -15.41 -8.71
N GLY A 199 -7.92 -14.65 -8.45
CA GLY A 199 -7.58 -14.15 -7.12
C GLY A 199 -7.10 -15.23 -6.15
N GLY A 200 -7.39 -15.04 -4.86
CA GLY A 200 -7.00 -15.95 -3.81
C GLY A 200 -5.53 -15.83 -3.38
N LEU A 201 -4.85 -14.74 -3.76
CA LEU A 201 -3.54 -14.38 -3.22
C LEU A 201 -3.71 -13.64 -1.90
N PHE A 202 -2.82 -13.90 -0.94
CA PHE A 202 -2.65 -13.10 0.28
C PHE A 202 -1.18 -13.11 0.71
N GLY A 203 -0.82 -12.22 1.63
CA GLY A 203 0.55 -12.19 2.12
C GLY A 203 0.79 -11.14 3.19
N ASN A 204 1.97 -11.21 3.81
CA ASN A 204 2.39 -10.36 4.91
C ASN A 204 3.78 -9.79 4.65
N MET A 205 4.02 -8.62 5.26
CA MET A 205 5.34 -8.02 5.43
C MET A 205 5.66 -7.96 6.91
N THR A 206 6.82 -8.44 7.33
CA THR A 206 7.31 -8.28 8.70
C THR A 206 8.63 -7.52 8.68
N LEU A 207 8.64 -6.35 9.31
CA LEU A 207 9.84 -5.53 9.48
C LEU A 207 10.53 -5.95 10.77
N ILE A 208 11.73 -6.51 10.69
CA ILE A 208 12.45 -7.04 11.85
C ILE A 208 13.73 -6.24 12.06
N ASN A 209 13.92 -5.74 13.28
CA ASN A 209 15.19 -5.22 13.74
C ASN A 209 15.73 -6.13 14.85
N VAL A 210 16.58 -7.07 14.46
CA VAL A 210 17.11 -8.11 15.37
C VAL A 210 17.89 -7.50 16.54
N LEU A 211 18.69 -6.46 16.28
CA LEU A 211 19.53 -5.85 17.30
C LEU A 211 18.74 -4.97 18.27
N ALA A 212 17.65 -4.38 17.82
CA ALA A 212 16.71 -3.67 18.69
C ALA A 212 15.74 -4.62 19.40
N GLY A 213 15.57 -5.85 18.92
CA GLY A 213 14.58 -6.79 19.44
C GLY A 213 13.15 -6.35 19.16
N GLU A 214 12.89 -5.81 17.98
CA GLU A 214 11.60 -5.27 17.57
C GLU A 214 11.14 -5.90 16.25
N ASP A 215 9.83 -6.12 16.11
CA ASP A 215 9.22 -6.54 14.86
C ASP A 215 7.84 -5.88 14.65
N TYR A 216 7.47 -5.71 13.37
CA TYR A 216 6.23 -5.07 12.96
C TYR A 216 5.63 -5.87 11.80
N GLY A 217 4.62 -6.69 12.09
CA GLY A 217 3.91 -7.49 11.09
C GLY A 217 2.71 -6.76 10.50
N VAL A 218 2.62 -6.69 9.16
CA VAL A 218 1.55 -5.99 8.45
C VAL A 218 1.03 -6.85 7.29
N GLU A 219 -0.28 -6.99 7.20
CA GLU A 219 -0.93 -7.65 6.07
C GLU A 219 -0.91 -6.77 4.81
N ALA A 220 -0.79 -7.40 3.64
CA ALA A 220 -1.00 -6.71 2.38
C ALA A 220 -2.46 -6.29 2.21
N VAL A 221 -2.68 -5.13 1.59
CA VAL A 221 -4.02 -4.72 1.15
C VAL A 221 -4.35 -5.51 -0.12
N ALA A 222 -5.40 -6.33 -0.05
CA ALA A 222 -5.81 -7.19 -1.15
C ALA A 222 -6.91 -6.53 -2.00
N LEU A 223 -6.65 -6.41 -3.30
CA LEU A 223 -7.61 -5.96 -4.29
C LEU A 223 -8.17 -7.16 -5.03
N ASP A 224 -9.47 -7.40 -4.88
CA ASP A 224 -10.21 -8.43 -5.62
C ASP A 224 -10.96 -7.82 -6.80
N GLY A 225 -11.30 -8.64 -7.81
CA GLY A 225 -11.93 -8.17 -9.04
C GLY A 225 -11.05 -7.20 -9.86
N PHE A 226 -9.73 -7.34 -9.76
CA PHE A 226 -8.78 -6.44 -10.39
C PHE A 226 -8.76 -6.57 -11.91
N SER A 227 -8.77 -7.80 -12.44
CA SER A 227 -8.81 -8.04 -13.89
C SER A 227 -9.58 -9.30 -14.26
N THR A 228 -10.38 -9.18 -15.32
CA THR A 228 -11.07 -10.30 -15.97
C THR A 228 -10.29 -10.88 -17.14
N GLN A 229 -9.10 -10.35 -17.39
CA GLN A 229 -8.22 -10.77 -18.49
C GLN A 229 -6.88 -11.23 -17.94
N ALA A 230 -6.18 -12.06 -18.70
CA ALA A 230 -4.77 -12.35 -18.44
C ALA A 230 -3.95 -11.07 -18.62
N LEU A 231 -3.06 -10.82 -17.67
CA LEU A 231 -2.17 -9.65 -17.64
C LEU A 231 -0.70 -10.06 -17.85
N TRP A 232 -0.47 -11.24 -18.43
CA TRP A 232 0.89 -11.74 -18.59
C TRP A 232 1.79 -10.74 -19.31
N ALA A 233 2.98 -10.55 -18.78
CA ALA A 233 4.01 -9.69 -19.33
C ALA A 233 5.38 -10.38 -19.22
N THR A 234 6.29 -10.07 -20.14
CA THR A 234 7.64 -10.64 -20.12
C THR A 234 8.42 -10.21 -18.89
N PRO A 235 9.34 -11.02 -18.39
CA PRO A 235 10.32 -10.60 -17.39
C PRO A 235 11.04 -9.32 -17.84
N GLY A 236 11.26 -8.38 -16.91
CA GLY A 236 11.84 -7.06 -17.20
C GLY A 236 10.89 -6.04 -17.83
N SER A 237 9.61 -6.41 -18.04
CA SER A 237 8.56 -5.44 -18.39
C SER A 237 8.04 -4.78 -17.11
N VAL A 238 7.88 -3.45 -17.12
CA VAL A 238 7.24 -2.70 -16.03
C VAL A 238 5.76 -3.04 -15.84
N GLU A 239 5.15 -3.74 -16.79
CA GLU A 239 3.75 -4.20 -16.74
C GLU A 239 3.64 -5.61 -16.12
N PRO A 240 2.47 -5.96 -15.53
CA PRO A 240 1.33 -5.08 -15.25
C PRO A 240 1.56 -4.14 -14.07
N THR A 241 0.87 -3.00 -14.12
CA THR A 241 0.78 -2.01 -13.02
C THR A 241 -0.65 -1.91 -12.49
N LEU A 242 -0.86 -1.15 -11.41
CA LEU A 242 -2.21 -0.88 -10.89
C LEU A 242 -3.15 -0.21 -11.91
N ALA A 243 -2.61 0.41 -12.96
CA ALA A 243 -3.39 0.97 -14.07
C ALA A 243 -3.97 -0.08 -15.05
N ARG A 244 -3.64 -1.37 -14.86
CA ARG A 244 -4.16 -2.48 -15.71
C ARG A 244 -5.48 -3.04 -15.21
N VAL A 245 -6.12 -2.37 -14.24
CA VAL A 245 -7.46 -2.74 -13.76
C VAL A 245 -8.47 -2.83 -14.91
N ASN A 246 -9.20 -3.95 -14.98
CA ASN A 246 -10.18 -4.21 -16.06
C ASN A 246 -11.27 -5.21 -15.61
N PRO A 247 -12.56 -4.82 -15.58
CA PRO A 247 -13.09 -3.53 -16.04
C PRO A 247 -12.72 -2.36 -15.11
N ARG A 248 -12.80 -1.15 -15.64
CA ARG A 248 -12.60 0.08 -14.87
C ARG A 248 -13.85 0.42 -14.06
N VAL A 249 -14.20 -0.46 -13.13
CA VAL A 249 -15.36 -0.34 -12.24
C VAL A 249 -14.87 -0.59 -10.82
N SER A 250 -15.28 0.26 -9.87
CA SER A 250 -14.95 0.09 -8.46
C SER A 250 -16.19 -0.22 -7.62
N VAL A 251 -15.99 -1.03 -6.55
CA VAL A 251 -17.00 -1.25 -5.51
C VAL A 251 -16.46 -0.73 -4.18
N VAL A 252 -17.16 0.25 -3.60
CA VAL A 252 -16.80 0.85 -2.31
C VAL A 252 -18.01 0.84 -1.38
N THR A 253 -17.84 0.25 -0.19
CA THR A 253 -18.88 0.26 0.85
C THR A 253 -18.50 1.23 1.96
N THR A 254 -19.41 2.13 2.31
CA THR A 254 -19.30 3.03 3.45
C THR A 254 -20.65 3.23 4.14
N GLY A 255 -20.69 3.08 5.47
CA GLY A 255 -21.97 3.04 6.20
C GLY A 255 -22.86 1.90 5.68
N ASN A 256 -24.08 2.25 5.33
CA ASN A 256 -25.07 1.32 4.74
C ASN A 256 -25.08 1.33 3.21
N ASN A 257 -24.23 2.13 2.56
CA ASN A 257 -24.23 2.27 1.11
C ASN A 257 -23.06 1.54 0.47
N THR A 258 -23.35 0.83 -0.62
CA THR A 258 -22.35 0.26 -1.54
C THR A 258 -22.47 0.98 -2.87
N TYR A 259 -21.38 1.60 -3.31
CA TYR A 259 -21.26 2.34 -4.56
C TYR A 259 -20.56 1.46 -5.58
N VAL A 260 -21.20 1.21 -6.70
CA VAL A 260 -20.61 0.58 -7.89
C VAL A 260 -20.43 1.67 -8.92
N THR A 261 -19.18 2.13 -9.12
CA THR A 261 -18.87 3.32 -9.93
C THR A 261 -18.12 2.93 -11.20
N ASP A 262 -18.58 3.45 -12.33
CA ASP A 262 -17.93 3.31 -13.63
C ASP A 262 -16.86 4.41 -13.83
N TRP A 263 -15.65 3.99 -14.18
CA TRP A 263 -14.49 4.85 -14.47
C TRP A 263 -14.05 4.76 -15.92
N SER A 264 -14.82 4.14 -16.80
CA SER A 264 -14.46 3.95 -18.22
C SER A 264 -14.29 5.25 -18.98
N THR A 265 -14.98 6.31 -18.57
CA THR A 265 -14.94 7.64 -19.17
C THR A 265 -13.91 8.58 -18.57
N THR A 266 -13.26 8.22 -17.48
CA THR A 266 -12.22 9.04 -16.84
C THR A 266 -10.86 8.85 -17.55
N PRO A 267 -9.97 9.85 -17.55
CA PRO A 267 -8.73 9.77 -18.32
C PRO A 267 -7.75 8.72 -17.80
N ASP A 268 -7.67 8.54 -16.47
CA ASP A 268 -6.66 7.68 -15.87
C ASP A 268 -7.22 6.29 -15.59
N ALA A 269 -6.58 5.24 -16.11
CA ALA A 269 -7.02 3.86 -15.90
C ALA A 269 -7.00 3.44 -14.43
N VAL A 270 -6.12 4.02 -13.63
CA VAL A 270 -5.94 3.74 -12.21
C VAL A 270 -7.06 4.31 -11.32
N ASP A 271 -7.99 5.10 -11.85
CA ASP A 271 -9.04 5.77 -11.06
C ASP A 271 -9.89 4.79 -10.26
N ALA A 272 -10.22 3.63 -10.83
CA ALA A 272 -11.00 2.61 -10.13
C ALA A 272 -10.24 2.07 -8.89
N VAL A 273 -8.92 1.88 -9.00
CA VAL A 273 -8.06 1.46 -7.88
C VAL A 273 -7.92 2.60 -6.87
N SER A 274 -7.72 3.82 -7.34
CA SER A 274 -7.64 4.99 -6.44
C SER A 274 -8.93 5.14 -5.61
N ALA A 275 -10.09 5.01 -6.23
CA ALA A 275 -11.39 5.12 -5.56
C ALA A 275 -11.55 4.12 -4.40
N VAL A 276 -11.12 2.86 -4.58
CA VAL A 276 -11.22 1.85 -3.50
C VAL A 276 -10.23 2.09 -2.37
N LEU A 277 -9.15 2.84 -2.63
CA LEU A 277 -8.14 3.20 -1.62
C LEU A 277 -8.38 4.60 -1.03
N MET A 278 -9.34 5.39 -1.54
CA MET A 278 -9.59 6.76 -1.04
C MET A 278 -10.21 6.78 0.33
N HIS A 279 -9.63 7.62 1.18
CA HIS A 279 -10.12 7.93 2.53
C HIS A 279 -10.08 9.44 2.75
N ASN A 280 -11.14 9.98 3.38
CA ASN A 280 -11.14 11.39 3.78
C ASN A 280 -10.47 11.62 5.13
N ASN A 281 -10.38 10.59 5.97
CA ASN A 281 -9.59 10.61 7.20
C ASN A 281 -8.99 9.24 7.49
N VAL A 282 -7.82 9.25 8.12
CA VAL A 282 -7.20 8.07 8.76
C VAL A 282 -6.91 8.39 10.22
N TYR A 283 -7.02 7.37 11.08
CA TYR A 283 -6.87 7.49 12.52
C TYR A 283 -6.04 6.34 13.08
N ASN A 284 -5.23 6.64 14.09
CA ASN A 284 -4.60 5.62 14.92
C ASN A 284 -4.22 6.21 16.28
N GLU A 285 -3.81 5.36 17.18
CA GLU A 285 -3.23 5.73 18.46
C GLU A 285 -1.73 6.02 18.35
N PHE A 286 -1.20 6.68 19.38
CA PHE A 286 0.23 6.87 19.58
C PHE A 286 0.62 6.74 21.04
N VAL A 287 1.85 6.31 21.27
CA VAL A 287 2.46 6.19 22.61
C VAL A 287 3.88 6.74 22.56
N LEU A 288 4.19 7.68 23.45
CA LEU A 288 5.47 8.37 23.61
C LEU A 288 5.89 8.41 25.09
N GLU A 289 5.54 7.39 25.85
CA GLU A 289 5.78 7.31 27.28
C GLU A 289 7.27 7.22 27.59
N THR A 290 7.78 8.13 28.44
CA THR A 290 9.19 8.18 28.80
C THR A 290 9.65 6.97 29.60
N VAL A 291 8.76 6.38 30.43
CA VAL A 291 9.08 5.22 31.27
C VAL A 291 9.37 3.99 30.43
N THR A 292 8.58 3.75 29.39
CA THR A 292 8.75 2.63 28.45
C THR A 292 9.62 3.01 27.25
N LYS A 293 10.14 4.24 27.21
CA LYS A 293 10.90 4.78 26.07
C LYS A 293 10.21 4.48 24.74
N SER A 294 8.89 4.63 24.74
CA SER A 294 8.10 4.31 23.55
C SER A 294 8.21 5.39 22.48
N GLY A 295 8.00 4.98 21.25
CA GLY A 295 7.95 5.82 20.09
C GLY A 295 6.88 5.32 19.12
N THR A 296 6.36 6.22 18.29
CA THR A 296 5.35 5.87 17.31
C THR A 296 5.65 6.54 15.98
N ASP A 297 5.67 5.75 14.92
CA ASP A 297 5.67 6.21 13.54
C ASP A 297 4.41 5.70 12.83
N TRP A 298 3.86 6.51 11.92
CA TRP A 298 2.79 6.09 11.03
C TRP A 298 3.30 5.99 9.60
N VAL A 299 2.99 4.91 8.94
CA VAL A 299 3.21 4.75 7.51
C VAL A 299 1.95 5.20 6.77
N ALA A 300 2.10 6.08 5.80
CA ALA A 300 1.04 6.53 4.90
C ALA A 300 1.54 6.42 3.45
N THR A 301 1.16 5.34 2.78
CA THR A 301 1.58 5.04 1.41
C THR A 301 0.44 5.31 0.44
N MET A 302 0.73 6.04 -0.64
CA MET A 302 -0.20 6.43 -1.70
C MET A 302 0.17 5.74 -3.02
N PRO A 303 -0.16 4.46 -3.21
CA PRO A 303 0.39 3.62 -4.29
C PRO A 303 -0.04 4.05 -5.68
N THR A 304 -1.09 4.87 -5.81
CA THR A 304 -1.55 5.38 -7.09
C THR A 304 -1.09 6.81 -7.39
N LYS A 305 -0.37 7.48 -6.48
CA LYS A 305 0.03 8.89 -6.62
C LYS A 305 0.86 9.13 -7.88
N ARG A 306 1.80 8.26 -8.20
CA ARG A 306 2.69 8.34 -9.38
C ARG A 306 1.96 8.49 -10.72
N PHE A 307 0.71 8.01 -10.81
CA PHE A 307 -0.06 8.09 -12.07
C PHE A 307 -0.68 9.46 -12.31
N TYR A 308 -0.75 10.29 -11.28
CA TYR A 308 -1.34 11.64 -11.32
C TYR A 308 -0.30 12.76 -11.24
N VAL A 309 0.91 12.47 -10.80
CA VAL A 309 1.90 13.47 -10.43
C VAL A 309 3.06 13.48 -11.42
N PRO A 310 3.15 14.53 -12.27
CA PRO A 310 4.29 14.70 -13.17
C PRO A 310 5.52 15.21 -12.40
N THR A 311 6.70 14.97 -12.95
CA THR A 311 7.95 15.56 -12.47
C THR A 311 8.04 17.03 -12.91
N GLY A 312 8.40 17.92 -11.98
CA GLY A 312 8.54 19.35 -12.20
C GLY A 312 8.33 20.18 -10.95
N SER A 313 8.43 21.49 -11.06
CA SER A 313 8.15 22.41 -9.95
C SER A 313 6.72 22.96 -10.02
N GLY A 314 6.18 23.39 -8.88
CA GLY A 314 4.91 24.09 -8.78
C GLY A 314 3.68 23.19 -8.57
N ASN A 315 2.51 23.78 -8.85
CA ASN A 315 1.23 23.10 -8.67
C ASN A 315 1.04 22.02 -9.73
N ASN A 316 0.48 20.89 -9.33
CA ASN A 316 0.08 19.84 -10.25
C ASN A 316 -1.12 20.31 -11.09
N PRO A 317 -1.02 20.39 -12.43
CA PRO A 317 -2.16 20.73 -13.26
C PRO A 317 -3.19 19.60 -13.37
N GLY A 318 -2.76 18.37 -13.06
CA GLY A 318 -3.62 17.19 -13.08
C GLY A 318 -4.62 17.13 -11.93
N ARG A 319 -5.32 16.03 -11.84
CA ARG A 319 -6.35 15.76 -10.80
C ARG A 319 -5.72 15.28 -9.50
N LEU A 320 -6.49 15.23 -8.44
CA LEU A 320 -6.30 14.57 -7.15
C LEU A 320 -5.21 15.20 -6.28
N PHE A 321 -3.94 15.19 -6.69
CA PHE A 321 -2.81 15.66 -5.89
C PHE A 321 -2.45 17.13 -6.17
N GLN A 322 -1.95 17.86 -5.16
CA GLN A 322 -1.76 19.30 -5.23
C GLN A 322 -0.50 19.75 -5.99
N ARG A 323 0.62 19.05 -5.82
CA ARG A 323 1.93 19.48 -6.30
C ARG A 323 2.51 18.51 -7.31
N ASN A 324 3.36 19.02 -8.18
CA ASN A 324 4.26 18.19 -8.99
C ASN A 324 5.37 17.60 -8.10
N PHE A 325 5.98 16.50 -8.56
CA PHE A 325 7.15 15.96 -7.88
C PHE A 325 8.38 16.84 -8.18
N ASN A 326 8.87 17.53 -7.15
CA ASN A 326 9.98 18.49 -7.23
C ASN A 326 11.23 17.95 -6.53
N GLY A 327 11.80 16.91 -7.09
CA GLY A 327 13.07 16.36 -6.62
C GLY A 327 13.07 16.05 -5.11
N ASN A 328 14.05 16.59 -4.39
CA ASN A 328 14.18 16.34 -2.95
C ASN A 328 13.10 16.99 -2.06
N ASN A 329 12.24 17.82 -2.63
CA ASN A 329 11.09 18.39 -1.90
C ASN A 329 9.82 17.52 -2.03
N GLY A 330 9.85 16.49 -2.87
CA GLY A 330 8.71 15.61 -3.10
C GLY A 330 7.55 16.27 -3.82
N SER A 331 6.36 15.68 -3.68
CA SER A 331 5.06 16.19 -4.15
C SER A 331 4.14 16.31 -2.95
N CYS A 332 4.12 17.48 -2.33
CA CYS A 332 3.43 17.69 -1.05
C CYS A 332 1.93 17.91 -1.23
N ASP A 333 1.16 17.24 -0.40
CA ASP A 333 -0.28 17.40 -0.22
C ASP A 333 -0.55 17.83 1.22
N ASP A 334 -1.34 18.89 1.39
CA ASP A 334 -1.66 19.46 2.68
C ASP A 334 -2.64 18.56 3.44
N VAL A 335 -2.38 18.33 4.71
CA VAL A 335 -3.21 17.51 5.60
C VAL A 335 -3.57 18.28 6.85
N VAL A 336 -4.75 18.01 7.40
CA VAL A 336 -5.16 18.60 8.70
C VAL A 336 -4.92 17.55 9.77
N VAL A 337 -4.08 17.89 10.74
CA VAL A 337 -3.74 17.03 11.87
C VAL A 337 -4.64 17.34 13.06
N THR A 338 -5.23 16.30 13.64
CA THR A 338 -6.01 16.37 14.88
C THR A 338 -5.37 15.48 15.92
N GLN A 339 -5.14 15.99 17.13
CA GLN A 339 -4.49 15.25 18.22
C GLN A 339 -5.33 15.36 19.50
N PHE A 340 -5.54 14.21 20.16
CA PHE A 340 -6.17 14.12 21.47
C PHE A 340 -5.36 13.20 22.39
N ASP A 341 -5.26 13.59 23.66
CA ASP A 341 -4.67 12.73 24.68
C ASP A 341 -5.72 11.79 25.31
N ARG A 342 -5.29 11.01 26.32
CA ARG A 342 -6.15 10.08 27.07
C ARG A 342 -7.27 10.77 27.83
N GLU A 343 -7.10 12.04 28.18
CA GLU A 343 -8.03 12.86 28.95
C GLU A 343 -8.89 13.76 28.05
N GLU A 344 -9.00 13.43 26.74
CA GLU A 344 -9.81 14.16 25.74
C GLU A 344 -9.34 15.59 25.47
N ARG A 345 -8.14 15.97 25.93
CA ARG A 345 -7.56 17.27 25.64
C ARG A 345 -7.02 17.29 24.22
N SER A 346 -7.38 18.30 23.46
CA SER A 346 -6.79 18.60 22.14
C SER A 346 -5.66 19.62 22.28
N ILE A 347 -4.73 19.62 21.31
CA ILE A 347 -3.74 20.69 21.23
C ILE A 347 -4.48 21.98 20.83
N SER A 348 -4.59 22.93 21.77
CA SER A 348 -5.03 24.29 21.50
C SER A 348 -3.80 25.22 21.55
N VAL A 349 -3.70 26.16 20.63
CA VAL A 349 -2.70 27.21 20.71
C VAL A 349 -3.12 28.17 21.84
N PRO A 350 -2.38 28.21 22.98
CA PRO A 350 -2.76 29.12 24.07
C PRO A 350 -2.73 30.59 23.61
N GLY A 351 -3.78 31.33 23.90
CA GLY A 351 -3.85 32.76 23.64
C GLY A 351 -4.28 33.17 22.24
N SER A 352 -4.86 32.28 21.46
CA SER A 352 -5.43 32.65 20.16
C SER A 352 -6.68 33.51 20.33
N PHE A 353 -6.69 34.69 19.66
CA PHE A 353 -7.88 35.49 19.52
C PHE A 353 -8.88 34.84 18.57
N SER A 354 -10.16 35.15 18.67
CA SER A 354 -11.15 34.75 17.65
C SER A 354 -11.03 35.66 16.41
N PRO A 355 -10.92 35.10 15.18
CA PRO A 355 -10.89 33.68 14.84
C PRO A 355 -9.56 33.02 15.24
N PRO A 356 -9.57 31.73 15.58
CA PRO A 356 -8.34 31.02 15.89
C PRO A 356 -7.40 31.05 14.68
N PRO A 357 -6.06 31.02 14.89
CA PRO A 357 -5.13 30.88 13.79
C PRO A 357 -5.48 29.60 12.98
N PRO A 358 -5.18 29.58 11.66
CA PRO A 358 -5.41 28.40 10.86
C PRO A 358 -4.72 27.21 11.54
N VAL A 359 -5.45 26.09 11.61
CA VAL A 359 -4.92 24.81 12.11
C VAL A 359 -3.59 24.54 11.42
N ASN A 360 -2.58 24.07 12.15
CA ASN A 360 -1.31 23.70 11.54
C ASN A 360 -1.59 22.78 10.36
N VAL A 361 -1.26 23.25 9.18
CA VAL A 361 -1.36 22.46 7.97
C VAL A 361 -0.01 21.77 7.82
N ASP A 362 0.02 20.51 8.15
CA ASP A 362 1.16 19.66 7.86
C ASP A 362 1.04 19.14 6.42
N ALA A 363 2.13 18.66 5.87
CA ALA A 363 2.14 18.14 4.52
C ALA A 363 2.83 16.77 4.47
N ILE A 364 2.28 15.89 3.61
CA ILE A 364 2.89 14.60 3.27
C ILE A 364 3.38 14.68 1.82
N CYS A 365 4.66 14.40 1.59
CA CYS A 365 5.32 14.78 0.34
C CYS A 365 5.77 13.60 -0.52
N TRP A 366 5.73 12.37 0.03
CA TRP A 366 6.27 11.18 -0.63
C TRP A 366 5.17 10.22 -1.06
N GLU A 367 5.51 9.20 -1.82
CA GLU A 367 4.62 8.09 -2.13
C GLU A 367 4.44 7.18 -0.90
N ALA A 368 5.54 6.82 -0.23
CA ALA A 368 5.54 6.18 1.07
C ALA A 368 6.08 7.17 2.11
N ASN A 369 5.19 7.74 2.91
CA ASN A 369 5.52 8.68 3.97
C ASN A 369 5.63 7.94 5.31
N VAL A 370 6.59 8.35 6.12
CA VAL A 370 6.65 7.98 7.54
C VAL A 370 6.41 9.24 8.37
N ILE A 371 5.30 9.26 9.09
CA ILE A 371 4.91 10.36 9.97
C ILE A 371 5.40 10.00 11.37
N THR A 372 6.41 10.74 11.83
CA THR A 372 7.00 10.52 13.15
C THR A 372 6.49 11.56 14.15
N LEU A 373 6.29 11.15 15.39
CA LEU A 373 5.90 12.07 16.45
C LEU A 373 7.14 12.42 17.29
N ASN A 374 7.36 13.73 17.48
CA ASN A 374 8.53 14.24 18.21
C ASN A 374 9.87 13.64 17.75
N ASN A 375 9.99 13.34 16.45
CA ASN A 375 11.19 12.75 15.85
C ASN A 375 11.61 11.40 16.48
N THR A 376 10.67 10.56 16.92
CA THR A 376 11.00 9.23 17.47
C THR A 376 11.63 8.32 16.43
N ASN A 377 11.26 8.46 15.16
CA ASN A 377 11.80 7.75 14.01
C ASN A 377 12.00 6.24 14.28
N VAL A 378 10.91 5.58 14.66
CA VAL A 378 10.87 4.16 15.04
C VAL A 378 11.36 3.26 13.89
N LEU A 379 10.98 3.61 12.65
CA LEU A 379 11.29 2.83 11.45
C LEU A 379 12.61 3.22 10.75
N GLY A 380 13.33 4.21 11.28
CA GLY A 380 14.59 4.68 10.70
C GLY A 380 14.43 5.35 9.33
N SER A 381 13.22 5.75 8.95
CA SER A 381 12.91 6.32 7.64
C SER A 381 13.63 7.64 7.39
N ARG A 382 13.81 7.96 6.12
CA ARG A 382 14.22 9.28 5.62
C ARG A 382 13.13 10.02 4.87
N ASN A 383 12.00 9.37 4.63
CA ASN A 383 10.81 9.98 4.02
C ASN A 383 9.87 10.52 5.13
N LEU A 384 10.43 11.34 6.01
CA LEU A 384 9.78 11.77 7.26
C LEU A 384 8.90 13.00 7.09
N ALA A 385 7.74 12.96 7.78
CA ALA A 385 6.98 14.14 8.18
C ALA A 385 6.90 14.13 9.72
N ASN A 386 7.40 15.18 10.40
CA ASN A 386 7.41 15.20 11.87
C ASN A 386 6.21 16.01 12.39
N ILE A 387 5.42 15.39 13.25
CA ILE A 387 4.32 16.03 13.96
C ILE A 387 4.73 16.24 15.43
N PRO A 388 4.90 17.49 15.88
CA PRO A 388 5.18 17.76 17.27
C PRO A 388 3.93 17.52 18.13
N THR A 389 4.14 16.97 19.33
CA THR A 389 3.08 16.80 20.33
C THR A 389 3.64 16.99 21.74
N SER A 390 2.81 17.55 22.63
CA SER A 390 3.10 17.61 24.07
C SER A 390 2.51 16.42 24.83
N PHE A 391 1.76 15.56 24.15
CA PHE A 391 1.09 14.41 24.75
C PHE A 391 1.99 13.18 24.76
N GLN A 392 1.93 12.41 25.85
CA GLN A 392 2.65 11.15 25.97
C GLN A 392 1.91 9.97 25.32
N SER A 393 0.60 10.03 25.24
CA SER A 393 -0.22 9.03 24.57
C SER A 393 -1.59 9.61 24.22
N GLY A 394 -2.21 9.03 23.20
CA GLY A 394 -3.49 9.47 22.71
C GLY A 394 -3.80 8.91 21.34
N TRP A 395 -4.53 9.67 20.55
CA TRP A 395 -4.80 9.32 19.17
C TRP A 395 -4.59 10.53 18.23
N LEU A 396 -4.28 10.22 17.00
CA LEU A 396 -4.04 11.15 15.93
C LEU A 396 -5.04 10.91 14.80
N GLY A 397 -5.48 11.96 14.15
CA GLY A 397 -6.25 11.92 12.91
C GLY A 397 -5.58 12.77 11.85
N LEU A 398 -5.53 12.23 10.61
CA LEU A 398 -5.14 12.97 9.41
C LEU A 398 -6.35 13.11 8.51
N ALA A 399 -6.77 14.34 8.25
CA ALA A 399 -7.87 14.65 7.35
C ALA A 399 -7.32 15.12 5.99
N PHE A 400 -7.85 14.54 4.91
CA PHE A 400 -7.56 14.87 3.53
C PHE A 400 -8.73 15.65 2.95
N SER A 401 -8.87 16.91 3.37
CA SER A 401 -9.96 17.79 2.94
C SER A 401 -9.87 18.09 1.45
N GLY A 402 -11.01 18.17 0.78
CA GLY A 402 -11.09 18.49 -0.64
C GLY A 402 -12.50 18.88 -1.05
N SER A 403 -12.64 19.59 -2.15
CA SER A 403 -13.93 19.95 -2.75
C SER A 403 -13.79 20.05 -4.27
N ALA A 404 -14.78 19.54 -4.99
CA ALA A 404 -14.78 19.61 -6.46
C ALA A 404 -14.90 21.05 -7.00
N THR A 405 -15.61 21.93 -6.27
CA THR A 405 -16.05 23.25 -6.78
C THR A 405 -15.44 24.45 -6.04
N ALA A 406 -14.93 24.26 -4.83
CA ALA A 406 -14.38 25.31 -4.00
C ALA A 406 -13.10 24.87 -3.28
N ALA A 407 -12.22 25.80 -2.94
CA ALA A 407 -11.07 25.50 -2.09
C ALA A 407 -11.53 25.10 -0.68
N SER A 408 -10.80 24.17 -0.05
CA SER A 408 -11.03 23.72 1.32
C SER A 408 -9.76 23.94 2.14
N GLY A 409 -9.73 24.98 2.94
CA GLY A 409 -8.51 25.43 3.61
C GLY A 409 -7.42 25.81 2.62
N SER A 410 -6.23 25.22 2.75
CA SER A 410 -5.10 25.38 1.80
C SER A 410 -5.22 24.50 0.55
N VAL A 411 -6.19 23.58 0.49
CA VAL A 411 -6.39 22.65 -0.62
C VAL A 411 -7.20 23.30 -1.72
N PRO A 412 -6.67 23.48 -2.95
CA PRO A 412 -7.38 24.09 -4.06
C PRO A 412 -8.61 23.28 -4.50
N ALA A 413 -9.54 23.92 -5.18
CA ALA A 413 -10.68 23.25 -5.80
C ALA A 413 -10.23 22.11 -6.75
N GLY A 414 -10.93 20.98 -6.71
CA GLY A 414 -10.64 19.79 -7.51
C GLY A 414 -9.45 18.95 -7.03
N LYS A 415 -8.78 19.36 -5.94
CA LYS A 415 -7.73 18.58 -5.29
C LYS A 415 -8.31 17.76 -4.13
N HIS A 416 -7.66 16.61 -3.85
CA HIS A 416 -8.17 15.60 -2.93
C HIS A 416 -9.60 15.14 -3.26
N VAL A 417 -9.92 15.16 -4.54
CA VAL A 417 -11.23 14.79 -5.07
C VAL A 417 -11.05 13.95 -6.34
N LEU A 418 -11.81 12.88 -6.43
CA LEU A 418 -11.89 12.03 -7.62
C LEU A 418 -13.36 11.93 -8.04
N VAL A 419 -13.64 12.34 -9.26
CA VAL A 419 -15.01 12.31 -9.82
C VAL A 419 -15.09 11.21 -10.85
N GLY A 420 -15.93 10.21 -10.56
CA GLY A 420 -16.25 9.11 -11.48
C GLY A 420 -17.46 9.42 -12.36
N GLY A 421 -17.76 8.48 -13.22
CA GLY A 421 -19.00 8.46 -13.96
C GLY A 421 -20.19 8.11 -13.07
N GLY A 422 -21.26 7.58 -13.69
CA GLY A 422 -22.45 7.15 -12.97
C GLY A 422 -22.16 6.01 -11.97
N SER A 423 -22.89 6.01 -10.88
CA SER A 423 -22.86 4.92 -9.91
C SER A 423 -24.23 4.32 -9.69
N THR A 424 -24.24 3.00 -9.49
CA THR A 424 -25.36 2.32 -8.84
C THR A 424 -25.08 2.26 -7.35
N VAL A 425 -25.99 2.78 -6.53
CA VAL A 425 -25.88 2.79 -5.07
C VAL A 425 -26.90 1.84 -4.48
N PHE A 426 -26.43 0.84 -3.76
CA PHE A 426 -27.28 -0.08 -3.00
C PHE A 426 -27.23 0.26 -1.52
N ASN A 427 -28.40 0.53 -0.91
CA ASN A 427 -28.49 0.78 0.53
C ASN A 427 -28.92 -0.50 1.25
N THR A 428 -28.01 -1.07 2.05
CA THR A 428 -28.23 -2.32 2.80
C THR A 428 -29.22 -2.18 3.95
N GLY A 429 -29.41 -0.95 4.47
CA GLY A 429 -30.35 -0.68 5.56
C GLY A 429 -31.81 -0.65 5.11
N THR A 430 -32.08 -0.18 3.88
CA THR A 430 -33.44 -0.09 3.31
C THR A 430 -33.70 -1.14 2.24
N GLY A 431 -32.67 -1.79 1.72
CA GLY A 431 -32.77 -2.71 0.57
C GLY A 431 -33.07 -2.00 -0.75
N THR A 432 -32.86 -0.68 -0.83
CA THR A 432 -33.19 0.11 -2.03
C THR A 432 -31.96 0.32 -2.91
N THR A 433 -32.21 0.51 -4.19
CA THR A 433 -31.19 0.86 -5.19
C THR A 433 -31.51 2.23 -5.77
N SER A 434 -30.49 3.06 -5.95
CA SER A 434 -30.56 4.35 -6.63
C SER A 434 -29.41 4.49 -7.63
N ALA A 435 -29.55 5.42 -8.57
CA ALA A 435 -28.49 5.75 -9.53
C ALA A 435 -28.04 7.20 -9.33
N LEU A 436 -26.74 7.43 -9.44
CA LEU A 436 -26.12 8.75 -9.52
C LEU A 436 -25.55 8.94 -10.93
N THR A 437 -25.65 10.14 -11.47
CA THR A 437 -25.08 10.49 -12.78
C THR A 437 -23.59 10.75 -12.72
N ALA A 438 -23.09 11.17 -11.57
CA ALA A 438 -21.69 11.30 -11.24
C ALA A 438 -21.49 11.00 -9.75
N THR A 439 -20.32 10.50 -9.39
CA THR A 439 -20.00 10.18 -8.00
C THR A 439 -18.66 10.81 -7.62
N THR A 440 -18.67 11.55 -6.53
CA THR A 440 -17.52 12.28 -6.02
C THR A 440 -16.95 11.56 -4.80
N PHE A 441 -15.69 11.16 -4.89
CA PHE A 441 -14.90 10.63 -3.77
C PHE A 441 -14.01 11.75 -3.26
N THR A 442 -14.03 12.00 -1.94
CA THR A 442 -13.18 13.02 -1.30
C THR A 442 -12.14 12.36 -0.42
N GLY A 443 -10.88 12.78 -0.54
CA GLY A 443 -9.74 12.28 0.22
C GLY A 443 -8.55 11.91 -0.67
N LEU A 444 -7.66 11.09 -0.14
CA LEU A 444 -6.49 10.56 -0.84
C LEU A 444 -6.49 9.02 -0.82
N PRO A 445 -5.94 8.38 -1.87
CA PRO A 445 -5.76 6.92 -1.92
C PRO A 445 -4.58 6.52 -1.05
N VAL A 446 -4.84 6.24 0.23
CA VAL A 446 -3.82 5.99 1.24
C VAL A 446 -4.05 4.66 1.94
N ILE A 447 -2.96 3.91 2.15
CA ILE A 447 -2.90 2.69 2.97
C ILE A 447 -1.77 2.83 3.98
N GLY A 448 -1.80 2.08 5.07
CA GLY A 448 -0.71 2.10 6.03
C GLY A 448 -1.09 1.63 7.43
N PHE A 449 -0.18 1.89 8.36
CA PHE A 449 -0.26 1.39 9.73
C PHE A 449 0.51 2.30 10.69
N ALA A 450 0.23 2.18 11.98
CA ALA A 450 1.07 2.73 13.05
C ALA A 450 2.05 1.65 13.53
N ALA A 451 3.33 1.99 13.61
CA ALA A 451 4.37 1.20 14.26
C ALA A 451 4.65 1.80 15.64
N ILE A 452 4.43 1.03 16.68
CA ILE A 452 4.66 1.44 18.08
C ILE A 452 5.80 0.61 18.65
N SER A 453 6.84 1.29 19.12
CA SER A 453 8.00 0.70 19.79
C SER A 453 7.90 0.92 21.30
N LEU A 454 8.20 -0.12 22.07
CA LEU A 454 8.29 -0.12 23.53
C LEU A 454 9.67 -0.67 23.92
N ALA A 455 10.58 0.22 24.35
CA ALA A 455 11.97 -0.14 24.65
C ALA A 455 12.18 -0.28 26.17
N ASN A 456 11.88 -1.44 26.71
CA ASN A 456 12.06 -1.74 28.14
C ASN A 456 13.51 -2.07 28.54
N GLY A 457 14.41 -2.22 27.56
CA GLY A 457 15.83 -2.55 27.78
C GLY A 457 16.06 -4.04 27.99
N THR A 458 16.85 -4.42 28.97
CA THR A 458 17.19 -5.83 29.26
C THR A 458 16.64 -6.28 30.60
N ILE A 459 16.18 -7.53 30.66
CA ILE A 459 15.79 -8.23 31.88
C ILE A 459 16.75 -9.38 32.15
N ALA A 460 16.91 -9.76 33.43
CA ALA A 460 17.66 -10.94 33.82
C ALA A 460 16.92 -12.21 33.42
N GLY A 461 17.57 -13.07 32.65
CA GLY A 461 17.08 -14.39 32.26
C GLY A 461 17.98 -15.51 32.79
N ALA A 462 17.55 -16.75 32.69
CA ALA A 462 18.29 -17.92 33.16
C ALA A 462 19.63 -18.13 32.44
N GLY A 463 19.82 -17.58 31.24
CA GLY A 463 21.04 -17.65 30.43
C GLY A 463 21.79 -16.32 30.29
N GLY A 464 21.44 -15.30 31.07
CA GLY A 464 22.01 -13.94 30.96
C GLY A 464 20.95 -12.87 30.76
N SER A 465 21.35 -11.66 30.35
CA SER A 465 20.41 -10.57 30.05
C SER A 465 19.74 -10.81 28.70
N VAL A 466 18.41 -10.62 28.66
CA VAL A 466 17.57 -10.74 27.45
C VAL A 466 16.95 -9.39 27.14
N LEU A 467 16.93 -9.00 25.87
CA LEU A 467 16.17 -7.83 25.44
C LEU A 467 14.67 -8.02 25.73
N SER A 468 14.05 -6.98 26.26
CA SER A 468 12.60 -6.94 26.54
C SER A 468 11.92 -5.80 25.80
N ASN A 469 12.36 -5.55 24.57
CA ASN A 469 11.73 -4.60 23.67
C ASN A 469 10.60 -5.27 22.92
N TYR A 470 9.60 -4.49 22.56
CA TYR A 470 8.41 -4.95 21.85
C TYR A 470 8.07 -3.99 20.72
N GLY A 471 7.61 -4.54 19.61
CA GLY A 471 7.03 -3.80 18.50
C GLY A 471 5.55 -4.18 18.31
N GLY A 472 4.78 -3.27 17.77
CA GLY A 472 3.40 -3.53 17.37
C GLY A 472 3.05 -2.72 16.13
N ALA A 473 2.35 -3.35 15.17
CA ALA A 473 1.82 -2.69 13.99
C ALA A 473 0.28 -2.75 14.02
N PHE A 474 -0.36 -1.60 13.78
CA PHE A 474 -1.81 -1.45 13.85
C PHE A 474 -2.31 -0.74 12.60
N LEU A 475 -3.12 -1.42 11.78
CA LEU A 475 -3.72 -0.82 10.59
C LEU A 475 -4.52 0.43 10.96
N HIS A 476 -4.41 1.48 10.13
CA HIS A 476 -5.17 2.69 10.33
C HIS A 476 -6.67 2.42 10.28
N LYS A 477 -7.42 3.08 11.16
CA LYS A 477 -8.87 3.23 11.03
C LYS A 477 -9.14 4.37 10.08
N GLN A 478 -10.27 4.31 9.38
CA GLN A 478 -10.49 5.21 8.26
C GLN A 478 -11.97 5.52 8.05
N THR A 479 -12.23 6.69 7.48
CA THR A 479 -13.55 7.08 7.01
C THR A 479 -13.51 7.42 5.52
N ARG A 480 -14.67 7.39 4.88
CA ARG A 480 -14.84 7.72 3.47
C ARG A 480 -15.92 8.77 3.31
N SER A 481 -15.73 9.70 2.36
CA SER A 481 -16.71 10.68 1.95
C SER A 481 -17.01 10.46 0.47
N ILE A 482 -18.25 10.06 0.17
CA ILE A 482 -18.73 9.76 -1.19
C ILE A 482 -20.09 10.44 -1.36
N GLN A 483 -20.23 11.22 -2.46
CA GLN A 483 -21.41 11.99 -2.79
C GLN A 483 -21.82 11.81 -4.24
#